data_e0a51b7937e4f15cd33a31c941e68a85
#
_entry.id   e0a51b7937e4f15cd33a31c941e68a85
#
_cell.length_a   1.000
_cell.length_b   1.000
_cell.length_c   1.000
_cell.angle_alpha   90.00
_cell.angle_beta   90.00
_cell.angle_gamma   90.00
#
_symmetry.space_group_name_H-M   'P 1'
#
loop_
_entity.id
_entity.type
_entity.pdbx_description
1 polymer ?
#
loop_
_entity_poly.entity_id
_entity_poly.type
_entity_poly.pdbx_seq_one_letter_code
_entity_poly.pdbx_strand_id
1 'polypeptide(L)'
;MKAAERLFAERGYDATSIRAIVAKARVNQAAINYHFDGKDGLYREVLREAFRALTEQQLEHADEMKAMSREAALAEFIRRQLRPLLGRDEYSRHMRILNWETVRPTAVFRKLLSEEAAPFMGLAVELVRRFQPEADQRTLVAAAVWLLGQCSVFLRNREQLADPPLGLVLDEAAVEWLAQLVSRWATGGLGRRV
;
A
#
# COMPACT_ATOMS: atom_id res chain seq x y z
N MET A 1 -9.22 17.82 3.88
CA MET A 1 -8.36 16.66 3.66
C MET A 1 -8.31 15.73 4.86
N LYS A 2 -7.63 16.00 5.97
CA LYS A 2 -7.38 15.09 7.12
C LYS A 2 -8.61 14.33 7.69
N ALA A 3 -9.79 14.97 7.74
CA ALA A 3 -11.02 14.31 8.20
C ALA A 3 -11.50 13.25 7.19
N ALA A 4 -11.40 13.54 5.90
CA ALA A 4 -11.74 12.62 4.83
C ALA A 4 -10.80 11.41 4.80
N GLU A 5 -9.48 11.62 4.87
CA GLU A 5 -8.47 10.57 4.94
C GLU A 5 -8.75 9.58 6.08
N ARG A 6 -9.04 10.10 7.29
CA ARG A 6 -9.37 9.25 8.46
C ARG A 6 -10.59 8.37 8.20
N LEU A 7 -11.67 8.96 7.66
CA LEU A 7 -12.91 8.24 7.41
C LEU A 7 -12.76 7.23 6.27
N PHE A 8 -12.06 7.60 5.18
CA PHE A 8 -11.78 6.68 4.10
C PHE A 8 -10.85 5.54 4.52
N ALA A 9 -9.84 5.81 5.36
CA ALA A 9 -8.96 4.78 5.89
C ALA A 9 -9.70 3.79 6.82
N GLU A 10 -10.66 4.30 7.62
CA GLU A 10 -11.45 3.50 8.57
C GLU A 10 -12.54 2.66 7.89
N ARG A 11 -13.20 3.19 6.86
CA ARG A 11 -14.48 2.66 6.34
C ARG A 11 -14.49 2.36 4.84
N GLY A 12 -13.45 2.76 4.13
CA GLY A 12 -13.41 2.74 2.66
C GLY A 12 -14.28 3.84 2.05
N TYR A 13 -14.29 3.85 0.71
CA TYR A 13 -15.03 4.85 -0.07
C TYR A 13 -16.54 4.73 0.13
N ASP A 14 -17.12 3.53 -0.09
CA ASP A 14 -18.58 3.34 -0.14
C ASP A 14 -19.26 3.69 1.20
N ALA A 15 -18.69 3.26 2.32
CA ALA A 15 -19.26 3.50 3.66
C ALA A 15 -18.98 4.91 4.23
N THR A 16 -18.25 5.75 3.49
CA THR A 16 -17.96 7.14 3.90
C THR A 16 -18.88 8.11 3.19
N SER A 17 -19.69 8.88 3.91
CA SER A 17 -20.57 9.92 3.35
C SER A 17 -19.95 11.32 3.47
N ILE A 18 -20.29 12.22 2.54
CA ILE A 18 -19.93 13.65 2.63
C ILE A 18 -20.43 14.26 3.94
N ARG A 19 -21.65 13.88 4.37
CA ARG A 19 -22.21 14.36 5.66
C ARG A 19 -21.33 14.00 6.86
N ALA A 20 -20.78 12.78 6.88
CA ALA A 20 -19.85 12.37 7.94
C ALA A 20 -18.53 13.15 7.88
N ILE A 21 -18.02 13.42 6.67
CA ILE A 21 -16.79 14.19 6.47
C ILE A 21 -16.96 15.63 6.96
N VAL A 22 -18.02 16.33 6.54
CA VAL A 22 -18.25 17.72 6.92
C VAL A 22 -18.51 17.87 8.42
N ALA A 23 -19.23 16.93 9.03
CA ALA A 23 -19.44 16.90 10.47
C ALA A 23 -18.12 16.72 11.23
N LYS A 24 -17.24 15.82 10.79
CA LYS A 24 -15.92 15.58 11.41
C LYS A 24 -14.95 16.73 11.16
N ALA A 25 -15.02 17.36 9.98
CA ALA A 25 -14.18 18.51 9.62
C ALA A 25 -14.67 19.85 10.16
N ARG A 26 -15.92 19.92 10.63
CA ARG A 26 -16.61 21.15 11.04
C ARG A 26 -16.64 22.21 9.94
N VAL A 27 -16.94 21.79 8.71
CA VAL A 27 -17.06 22.67 7.54
C VAL A 27 -18.44 22.51 6.89
N ASN A 28 -18.78 23.42 5.98
CA ASN A 28 -20.01 23.34 5.21
C ASN A 28 -19.84 22.38 4.00
N GLN A 29 -20.88 21.62 3.67
CA GLN A 29 -20.89 20.75 2.50
C GLN A 29 -20.67 21.53 1.18
N ALA A 30 -21.15 22.76 1.08
CA ALA A 30 -20.91 23.60 -0.07
C ALA A 30 -19.43 23.83 -0.36
N ALA A 31 -18.60 23.90 0.70
CA ALA A 31 -17.14 24.03 0.55
C ALA A 31 -16.52 22.80 -0.12
N ILE A 32 -16.98 21.58 0.21
CA ILE A 32 -16.50 20.36 -0.44
C ILE A 32 -16.89 20.34 -1.92
N ASN A 33 -18.13 20.69 -2.25
CA ASN A 33 -18.56 20.77 -3.65
C ASN A 33 -17.79 21.82 -4.43
N TYR A 34 -17.55 22.99 -3.82
CA TYR A 34 -16.82 24.08 -4.47
C TYR A 34 -15.34 23.74 -4.72
N HIS A 35 -14.67 23.16 -3.73
CA HIS A 35 -13.22 22.90 -3.81
C HIS A 35 -12.85 21.57 -4.47
N PHE A 36 -13.73 20.57 -4.39
CA PHE A 36 -13.41 19.19 -4.78
C PHE A 36 -14.37 18.58 -5.79
N ASP A 37 -15.45 19.27 -6.18
CA ASP A 37 -16.47 18.71 -7.05
C ASP A 37 -17.11 17.41 -6.45
N GLY A 38 -17.44 17.48 -5.16
CA GLY A 38 -18.12 16.41 -4.46
C GLY A 38 -17.20 15.33 -3.88
N LYS A 39 -17.78 14.15 -3.62
CA LYS A 39 -17.10 13.03 -2.97
C LYS A 39 -15.97 12.45 -3.81
N ASP A 40 -16.22 12.29 -5.12
CA ASP A 40 -15.25 11.68 -6.05
C ASP A 40 -14.02 12.55 -6.21
N GLY A 41 -14.21 13.86 -6.35
CA GLY A 41 -13.10 14.80 -6.45
C GLY A 41 -12.29 14.88 -5.16
N LEU A 42 -12.96 14.92 -3.99
CA LEU A 42 -12.28 14.86 -2.70
C LEU A 42 -11.50 13.54 -2.54
N TYR A 43 -12.10 12.42 -2.92
CA TYR A 43 -11.45 11.11 -2.84
C TYR A 43 -10.26 11.01 -3.80
N ARG A 44 -10.35 11.60 -4.99
CA ARG A 44 -9.24 11.69 -5.95
C ARG A 44 -8.02 12.39 -5.35
N GLU A 45 -8.23 13.51 -4.66
CA GLU A 45 -7.12 14.21 -4.00
C GLU A 45 -6.52 13.39 -2.85
N VAL A 46 -7.35 12.70 -2.07
CA VAL A 46 -6.88 11.78 -1.02
C VAL A 46 -6.06 10.63 -1.62
N LEU A 47 -6.48 10.05 -2.72
CA LEU A 47 -5.73 8.99 -3.41
C LEU A 47 -4.41 9.51 -4.00
N ARG A 48 -4.38 10.71 -4.57
CA ARG A 48 -3.13 11.34 -5.06
C ARG A 48 -2.12 11.54 -3.93
N GLU A 49 -2.57 12.05 -2.79
CA GLU A 49 -1.73 12.17 -1.60
C GLU A 49 -1.19 10.79 -1.17
N ALA A 50 -2.03 9.76 -1.18
CA ALA A 50 -1.64 8.42 -0.82
C ALA A 50 -0.60 7.82 -1.79
N PHE A 51 -0.78 7.99 -3.11
CA PHE A 51 0.20 7.55 -4.10
C PHE A 51 1.52 8.31 -3.99
N ARG A 52 1.46 9.64 -3.77
CA ARG A 52 2.65 10.45 -3.57
C ARG A 52 3.43 9.97 -2.35
N ALA A 53 2.77 9.83 -1.19
CA ALA A 53 3.40 9.36 0.04
C ALA A 53 4.02 7.96 -0.13
N LEU A 54 3.34 7.05 -0.86
CA LEU A 54 3.88 5.72 -1.19
C LEU A 54 5.15 5.84 -2.04
N THR A 55 5.11 6.65 -3.08
CA THR A 55 6.23 6.83 -4.01
C THR A 55 7.43 7.49 -3.31
N GLU A 56 7.21 8.57 -2.57
CA GLU A 56 8.25 9.28 -1.83
C GLU A 56 8.94 8.34 -0.85
N GLN A 57 8.19 7.61 -0.04
CA GLN A 57 8.75 6.69 0.94
C GLN A 57 9.53 5.53 0.29
N GLN A 58 9.12 5.07 -0.87
CA GLN A 58 9.83 4.00 -1.58
C GLN A 58 11.09 4.52 -2.27
N LEU A 59 11.04 5.74 -2.84
CA LEU A 59 12.17 6.36 -3.53
C LEU A 59 13.25 6.89 -2.58
N GLU A 60 12.87 7.37 -1.40
CA GLU A 60 13.78 7.94 -0.39
C GLU A 60 15.00 7.03 -0.11
N HIS A 61 14.82 5.72 -0.18
CA HIS A 61 15.87 4.74 0.08
C HIS A 61 16.18 3.83 -1.12
N ALA A 62 15.72 4.19 -2.31
CA ALA A 62 15.93 3.36 -3.50
C ALA A 62 17.40 3.15 -3.80
N ASP A 63 18.25 4.17 -3.62
CA ASP A 63 19.69 4.10 -3.87
C ASP A 63 20.41 3.26 -2.81
N GLU A 64 20.01 3.33 -1.55
CA GLU A 64 20.50 2.44 -0.50
C GLU A 64 20.17 0.98 -0.81
N MET A 65 18.94 0.70 -1.23
CA MET A 65 18.51 -0.65 -1.62
C MET A 65 19.27 -1.17 -2.85
N LYS A 66 19.67 -0.31 -3.79
CA LYS A 66 20.52 -0.71 -4.93
C LYS A 66 21.91 -1.20 -4.48
N ALA A 67 22.47 -0.58 -3.44
CA ALA A 67 23.76 -0.97 -2.87
C ALA A 67 23.74 -2.26 -2.04
N MET A 68 22.55 -2.71 -1.60
CA MET A 68 22.38 -3.94 -0.82
C MET A 68 22.50 -5.19 -1.71
N SER A 69 22.78 -6.36 -1.08
CA SER A 69 22.54 -7.65 -1.73
C SER A 69 21.05 -7.76 -2.12
N ARG A 70 20.72 -8.56 -3.13
CA ARG A 70 19.33 -8.72 -3.58
C ARG A 70 18.41 -9.24 -2.47
N GLU A 71 18.94 -10.14 -1.60
CA GLU A 71 18.21 -10.69 -0.46
C GLU A 71 17.96 -9.62 0.62
N ALA A 72 18.96 -8.78 0.92
CA ALA A 72 18.83 -7.69 1.87
C ALA A 72 17.86 -6.61 1.36
N ALA A 73 17.94 -6.25 0.07
CA ALA A 73 17.03 -5.32 -0.55
C ALA A 73 15.58 -5.83 -0.54
N LEU A 74 15.37 -7.14 -0.78
CA LEU A 74 14.04 -7.76 -0.70
C LEU A 74 13.49 -7.70 0.73
N ALA A 75 14.30 -8.03 1.72
CA ALA A 75 13.90 -7.96 3.13
C ALA A 75 13.52 -6.54 3.55
N GLU A 76 14.31 -5.55 3.13
CA GLU A 76 14.02 -4.13 3.40
C GLU A 76 12.75 -3.67 2.71
N PHE A 77 12.55 -4.03 1.44
CA PHE A 77 11.32 -3.73 0.71
C PHE A 77 10.09 -4.29 1.43
N ILE A 78 10.12 -5.57 1.82
CA ILE A 78 9.02 -6.23 2.54
C ILE A 78 8.77 -5.57 3.90
N ARG A 79 9.82 -5.25 4.67
CA ARG A 79 9.70 -4.54 5.95
C ARG A 79 8.95 -3.22 5.78
N ARG A 80 9.25 -2.45 4.75
CA ARG A 80 8.58 -1.18 4.44
C ARG A 80 7.12 -1.36 4.03
N GLN A 81 6.80 -2.43 3.30
CA GLN A 81 5.40 -2.75 3.00
C GLN A 81 4.60 -3.13 4.25
N LEU A 82 5.23 -3.78 5.23
CA LEU A 82 4.58 -4.21 6.47
C LEU A 82 4.52 -3.12 7.55
N ARG A 83 5.41 -2.12 7.51
CA ARG A 83 5.46 -1.03 8.50
C ARG A 83 4.12 -0.35 8.77
N PRO A 84 3.24 -0.11 7.78
CA PRO A 84 1.91 0.46 8.02
C PRO A 84 0.99 -0.37 8.92
N LEU A 85 1.31 -1.65 9.17
CA LEU A 85 0.56 -2.48 10.14
C LEU A 85 0.59 -1.89 11.55
N LEU A 86 1.73 -1.28 11.93
CA LEU A 86 1.93 -0.71 13.25
C LEU A 86 1.45 0.73 13.36
N GLY A 87 1.46 1.46 12.24
CA GLY A 87 1.32 2.90 12.24
C GLY A 87 -0.11 3.40 12.44
N ARG A 88 -0.20 4.52 13.17
CA ARG A 88 -1.38 5.40 13.23
C ARG A 88 -1.12 6.75 12.58
N ASP A 89 0.07 6.91 11.98
CA ASP A 89 0.50 8.10 11.27
C ASP A 89 -0.24 8.32 9.94
N GLU A 90 0.13 9.34 9.23
CA GLU A 90 -0.49 9.72 7.96
C GLU A 90 -0.21 8.70 6.88
N TYR A 91 1.04 8.23 6.77
CA TYR A 91 1.43 7.20 5.82
C TYR A 91 0.65 5.89 6.00
N SER A 92 0.50 5.43 7.24
CA SER A 92 -0.30 4.24 7.55
C SER A 92 -1.77 4.39 7.17
N ARG A 93 -2.34 5.61 7.27
CA ARG A 93 -3.70 5.88 6.78
C ARG A 93 -3.76 5.79 5.26
N HIS A 94 -2.80 6.39 4.55
CA HIS A 94 -2.71 6.30 3.09
C HIS A 94 -2.62 4.86 2.60
N MET A 95 -1.79 4.04 3.24
CA MET A 95 -1.69 2.62 2.89
C MET A 95 -2.99 1.86 3.13
N ARG A 96 -3.74 2.15 4.18
CA ARG A 96 -5.07 1.56 4.39
C ARG A 96 -6.07 1.97 3.30
N ILE A 97 -6.05 3.23 2.86
CA ILE A 97 -6.90 3.71 1.77
C ILE A 97 -6.58 2.96 0.47
N LEU A 98 -5.31 2.89 0.09
CA LEU A 98 -4.88 2.15 -1.10
C LEU A 98 -5.22 0.66 -0.99
N ASN A 99 -5.13 0.07 0.20
CA ASN A 99 -5.48 -1.32 0.42
C ASN A 99 -6.99 -1.60 0.25
N TRP A 100 -7.89 -0.67 0.61
CA TRP A 100 -9.31 -0.80 0.29
C TRP A 100 -9.55 -0.91 -1.21
N GLU A 101 -8.82 -0.15 -2.00
CA GLU A 101 -8.92 -0.14 -3.46
C GLU A 101 -8.42 -1.43 -4.12
N THR A 102 -7.53 -2.19 -3.47
CA THR A 102 -7.12 -3.51 -3.99
C THR A 102 -8.24 -4.55 -3.94
N VAL A 103 -9.24 -4.34 -3.06
CA VAL A 103 -10.39 -5.26 -2.88
C VAL A 103 -11.58 -4.84 -3.73
N ARG A 104 -11.88 -3.55 -3.71
CA ARG A 104 -13.02 -2.93 -4.40
C ARG A 104 -12.57 -1.66 -5.10
N PRO A 105 -11.92 -1.77 -6.27
CA PRO A 105 -11.37 -0.63 -6.95
C PRO A 105 -12.49 0.30 -7.44
N THR A 106 -12.45 1.56 -6.99
CA THR A 106 -13.35 2.61 -7.48
C THR A 106 -12.98 3.05 -8.90
N ALA A 107 -13.89 3.70 -9.60
CA ALA A 107 -13.59 4.29 -10.91
C ALA A 107 -12.49 5.37 -10.81
N VAL A 108 -12.48 6.11 -9.70
CA VAL A 108 -11.45 7.12 -9.39
C VAL A 108 -10.07 6.48 -9.27
N PHE A 109 -9.96 5.38 -8.50
CA PHE A 109 -8.71 4.65 -8.32
C PHE A 109 -8.19 4.06 -9.63
N ARG A 110 -9.05 3.38 -10.41
CA ARG A 110 -8.63 2.79 -11.70
C ARG A 110 -8.02 3.83 -12.64
N LYS A 111 -8.56 5.06 -12.66
CA LYS A 111 -8.02 6.14 -13.46
C LYS A 111 -6.65 6.58 -12.93
N LEU A 112 -6.53 6.81 -11.63
CA LEU A 112 -5.26 7.24 -11.00
C LEU A 112 -4.18 6.16 -11.03
N LEU A 113 -4.54 4.89 -10.93
CA LEU A 113 -3.58 3.79 -10.94
C LEU A 113 -2.72 3.80 -12.21
N SER A 114 -3.31 4.11 -13.37
CA SER A 114 -2.57 4.21 -14.63
C SER A 114 -1.64 5.43 -14.71
N GLU A 115 -1.95 6.49 -13.97
CA GLU A 115 -1.20 7.75 -13.97
C GLU A 115 -0.08 7.76 -12.91
N GLU A 116 -0.34 7.22 -11.72
CA GLU A 116 0.48 7.42 -10.52
C GLU A 116 1.25 6.18 -10.04
N ALA A 117 0.84 4.97 -10.46
CA ALA A 117 1.45 3.75 -9.91
C ALA A 117 2.80 3.36 -10.57
N ALA A 118 3.13 3.93 -11.72
CA ALA A 118 4.31 3.54 -12.49
C ALA A 118 5.64 3.61 -11.72
N PRO A 119 5.95 4.66 -10.92
CA PRO A 119 7.20 4.72 -10.18
C PRO A 119 7.33 3.62 -9.13
N PHE A 120 6.26 3.36 -8.38
CA PHE A 120 6.24 2.33 -7.35
C PHE A 120 6.33 0.91 -7.95
N MET A 121 5.58 0.65 -9.02
CA MET A 121 5.66 -0.63 -9.73
C MET A 121 7.04 -0.82 -10.35
N GLY A 122 7.67 0.23 -10.85
CA GLY A 122 9.02 0.19 -11.39
C GLY A 122 10.05 -0.31 -10.38
N LEU A 123 10.00 0.16 -9.14
CA LEU A 123 10.86 -0.32 -8.06
C LEU A 123 10.66 -1.81 -7.75
N ALA A 124 9.41 -2.26 -7.65
CA ALA A 124 9.11 -3.66 -7.39
C ALA A 124 9.59 -4.57 -8.53
N VAL A 125 9.39 -4.13 -9.78
CA VAL A 125 9.86 -4.84 -10.98
C VAL A 125 11.39 -4.93 -11.00
N GLU A 126 12.09 -3.83 -10.71
CA GLU A 126 13.55 -3.80 -10.68
C GLU A 126 14.12 -4.72 -9.58
N LEU A 127 13.49 -4.73 -8.41
CA LEU A 127 13.85 -5.65 -7.34
C LEU A 127 13.70 -7.12 -7.77
N VAL A 128 12.59 -7.47 -8.40
CA VAL A 128 12.35 -8.83 -8.93
C VAL A 128 13.36 -9.19 -10.02
N ARG A 129 13.73 -8.25 -10.90
CA ARG A 129 14.73 -8.46 -11.96
C ARG A 129 16.08 -8.90 -11.39
N ARG A 130 16.46 -8.47 -10.19
CA ARG A 130 17.70 -8.94 -9.54
C ARG A 130 17.70 -10.43 -9.20
N PHE A 131 16.52 -11.06 -9.10
CA PHE A 131 16.36 -12.52 -8.89
C PHE A 131 16.16 -13.27 -10.19
N GLN A 132 15.56 -12.63 -11.19
CA GLN A 132 15.22 -13.22 -12.49
C GLN A 132 15.69 -12.33 -13.64
N PRO A 133 17.01 -12.18 -13.86
CA PRO A 133 17.57 -11.23 -14.83
C PRO A 133 17.17 -11.55 -16.28
N GLU A 134 16.89 -12.82 -16.58
CA GLU A 134 16.52 -13.29 -17.92
C GLU A 134 15.01 -13.32 -18.17
N ALA A 135 14.19 -12.98 -17.16
CA ALA A 135 12.74 -13.00 -17.32
C ALA A 135 12.24 -11.86 -18.22
N ASP A 136 11.21 -12.14 -18.99
CA ASP A 136 10.55 -11.11 -19.78
C ASP A 136 9.77 -10.10 -18.91
N GLN A 137 9.40 -8.98 -19.50
CA GLN A 137 8.70 -7.90 -18.79
C GLN A 137 7.37 -8.37 -18.18
N ARG A 138 6.64 -9.26 -18.85
CA ARG A 138 5.36 -9.79 -18.36
C ARG A 138 5.54 -10.62 -17.10
N THR A 139 6.54 -11.49 -17.10
CA THR A 139 6.91 -12.32 -15.93
C THR A 139 7.36 -11.44 -14.76
N LEU A 140 8.19 -10.42 -15.02
CA LEU A 140 8.65 -9.51 -13.98
C LEU A 140 7.49 -8.72 -13.34
N VAL A 141 6.56 -8.21 -14.13
CA VAL A 141 5.37 -7.50 -13.62
C VAL A 141 4.50 -8.45 -12.81
N ALA A 142 4.25 -9.68 -13.28
CA ALA A 142 3.47 -10.67 -12.54
C ALA A 142 4.10 -11.03 -11.20
N ALA A 143 5.42 -11.21 -11.15
CA ALA A 143 6.16 -11.49 -9.92
C ALA A 143 6.18 -10.29 -8.96
N ALA A 144 6.26 -9.05 -9.47
CA ALA A 144 6.16 -7.84 -8.66
C ALA A 144 4.76 -7.70 -8.03
N VAL A 145 3.69 -7.93 -8.81
CA VAL A 145 2.31 -7.94 -8.30
C VAL A 145 2.12 -9.03 -7.24
N TRP A 146 2.65 -10.24 -7.48
CA TRP A 146 2.61 -11.32 -6.51
C TRP A 146 3.32 -10.93 -5.20
N LEU A 147 4.53 -10.36 -5.28
CA LEU A 147 5.30 -9.93 -4.12
C LEU A 147 4.55 -8.88 -3.27
N LEU A 148 3.95 -7.88 -3.90
CA LEU A 148 3.13 -6.88 -3.24
C LEU A 148 1.90 -7.49 -2.57
N GLY A 149 1.29 -8.48 -3.21
CA GLY A 149 0.14 -9.23 -2.68
C GLY A 149 0.45 -9.95 -1.37
N GLN A 150 1.67 -10.47 -1.20
CA GLN A 150 2.09 -11.14 0.03
C GLN A 150 2.08 -10.20 1.25
N CYS A 151 2.39 -8.92 1.05
CA CYS A 151 2.38 -7.93 2.13
C CYS A 151 0.97 -7.39 2.39
N SER A 152 0.22 -7.12 1.34
CA SER A 152 -1.11 -6.49 1.44
C SER A 152 -2.14 -7.36 2.18
N VAL A 153 -2.02 -8.69 2.14
CA VAL A 153 -2.90 -9.61 2.84
C VAL A 153 -2.86 -9.42 4.37
N PHE A 154 -1.68 -9.15 4.92
CA PHE A 154 -1.52 -8.90 6.37
C PHE A 154 -2.07 -7.53 6.77
N LEU A 155 -1.89 -6.51 5.95
CA LEU A 155 -2.48 -5.18 6.16
C LEU A 155 -4.02 -5.26 6.21
N ARG A 156 -4.60 -5.97 5.25
CA ARG A 156 -6.05 -6.07 5.08
C ARG A 156 -6.74 -6.84 6.18
N ASN A 157 -6.13 -7.94 6.61
CA ASN A 157 -6.75 -8.87 7.55
C ASN A 157 -6.21 -8.74 8.99
N ARG A 158 -5.58 -7.62 9.33
CA ARG A 158 -4.90 -7.43 10.61
C ARG A 158 -5.79 -7.77 11.82
N GLU A 159 -7.03 -7.28 11.81
CA GLU A 159 -7.97 -7.50 12.91
C GLU A 159 -8.39 -8.97 12.98
N GLN A 160 -8.77 -9.55 11.86
CA GLN A 160 -9.18 -10.97 11.79
C GLN A 160 -8.03 -11.93 12.13
N LEU A 161 -6.79 -11.56 11.81
CA LEU A 161 -5.61 -12.35 12.16
C LEU A 161 -5.35 -12.36 13.66
N ALA A 162 -5.70 -11.27 14.37
CA ALA A 162 -5.54 -11.17 15.82
C ALA A 162 -6.61 -11.98 16.59
N ASP A 163 -7.78 -12.23 15.97
CA ASP A 163 -8.87 -12.94 16.60
C ASP A 163 -8.65 -14.47 16.65
N PRO A 164 -9.24 -15.17 17.66
CA PRO A 164 -9.27 -16.64 17.66
C PRO A 164 -9.97 -17.21 16.42
N PRO A 165 -9.52 -18.35 15.88
CA PRO A 165 -8.47 -19.24 16.39
C PRO A 165 -7.04 -18.87 15.94
N LEU A 166 -6.87 -17.81 15.14
CA LEU A 166 -5.57 -17.47 14.53
C LEU A 166 -4.59 -16.85 15.53
N GLY A 167 -5.04 -15.89 16.34
CA GLY A 167 -4.26 -15.30 17.43
C GLY A 167 -2.96 -14.59 16.99
N LEU A 168 -2.84 -14.22 15.72
CA LEU A 168 -1.65 -13.56 15.18
C LEU A 168 -1.75 -12.05 15.41
N VAL A 169 -1.26 -11.60 16.55
CA VAL A 169 -1.15 -10.18 16.88
C VAL A 169 0.07 -9.60 16.16
N LEU A 170 -0.15 -8.57 15.35
CA LEU A 170 0.90 -7.91 14.58
C LEU A 170 1.42 -6.68 15.34
N ASP A 171 2.29 -6.92 16.30
CA ASP A 171 3.10 -5.92 16.99
C ASP A 171 4.45 -5.69 16.27
N GLU A 172 5.33 -4.88 16.86
CA GLU A 172 6.62 -4.55 16.26
C GLU A 172 7.53 -5.79 16.08
N ALA A 173 7.57 -6.67 17.05
CA ALA A 173 8.35 -7.91 16.99
C ALA A 173 7.78 -8.87 15.93
N ALA A 174 6.44 -8.96 15.85
CA ALA A 174 5.76 -9.78 14.86
C ALA A 174 5.96 -9.24 13.43
N VAL A 175 6.01 -7.92 13.22
CA VAL A 175 6.28 -7.33 11.90
C VAL A 175 7.70 -7.65 11.44
N GLU A 176 8.70 -7.55 12.31
CA GLU A 176 10.08 -7.91 11.95
C GLU A 176 10.21 -9.41 11.63
N TRP A 177 9.64 -10.28 12.48
CA TRP A 177 9.56 -11.71 12.20
C TRP A 177 8.86 -12.02 10.88
N LEU A 178 7.72 -11.37 10.61
CA LEU A 178 6.95 -11.56 9.40
C LEU A 178 7.73 -11.08 8.16
N ALA A 179 8.44 -9.96 8.25
CA ALA A 179 9.28 -9.45 7.17
C ALA A 179 10.36 -10.48 6.80
N GLN A 180 11.03 -11.06 7.79
CA GLN A 180 12.03 -12.11 7.56
C GLN A 180 11.42 -13.38 6.97
N LEU A 181 10.24 -13.78 7.44
CA LEU A 181 9.56 -14.98 6.98
C LEU A 181 9.12 -14.83 5.52
N VAL A 182 8.44 -13.73 5.17
CA VAL A 182 7.99 -13.43 3.81
C VAL A 182 9.18 -13.27 2.88
N SER A 183 10.28 -12.64 3.32
CA SER A 183 11.52 -12.55 2.53
C SER A 183 12.08 -13.91 2.19
N ARG A 184 12.17 -14.82 3.14
CA ARG A 184 12.66 -16.20 2.90
C ARG A 184 11.78 -16.95 1.90
N TRP A 185 10.46 -16.86 2.04
CA TRP A 185 9.54 -17.48 1.10
C TRP A 185 9.63 -16.87 -0.30
N ALA A 186 9.69 -15.53 -0.37
CA ALA A 186 9.83 -14.82 -1.63
C ALA A 186 11.17 -15.12 -2.33
N THR A 187 12.28 -15.17 -1.59
CA THR A 187 13.59 -15.57 -2.14
C THR A 187 13.54 -16.98 -2.73
N GLY A 188 12.94 -17.95 -2.03
CA GLY A 188 12.76 -19.30 -2.52
C GLY A 188 11.85 -19.41 -3.75
N GLY A 189 10.80 -18.58 -3.82
CA GLY A 189 9.90 -18.49 -4.96
C GLY A 189 10.50 -17.76 -6.16
N LEU A 190 11.06 -16.60 -5.94
CA LEU A 190 11.65 -15.76 -7.00
C LEU A 190 12.97 -16.32 -7.55
N GLY A 191 13.71 -17.10 -6.77
CA GLY A 191 14.98 -17.70 -7.20
C GLY A 191 14.85 -18.96 -8.06
N ARG A 192 13.64 -19.50 -8.21
CA ARG A 192 13.40 -20.64 -9.10
C ARG A 192 13.14 -20.12 -10.52
N ARG A 193 13.89 -20.64 -11.49
CA ARG A 193 13.60 -20.41 -12.91
C ARG A 193 12.28 -21.10 -13.25
N VAL A 194 11.34 -20.36 -13.82
CA VAL A 194 10.13 -20.88 -14.44
C VAL A 194 10.46 -21.33 -15.86
#